data_e5cb3325ef289b2b91f09f61f6914d44
#
_entry.id   e5cb3325ef289b2b91f09f61f6914d44
#
_cell.length_a   1.000
_cell.length_b   1.000
_cell.length_c   1.000
_cell.angle_alpha   90.00
_cell.angle_beta   90.00
_cell.angle_gamma   90.00
#
_symmetry.space_group_name_H-M   'P 1'
#
loop_
_entity.id
_entity.type
_entity.pdbx_description
1 polymer ?
#
loop_
_entity_poly.entity_id
_entity_poly.type
_entity_poly.pdbx_seq_one_letter_code
_entity_poly.pdbx_strand_id
1 'polypeptide(L)'
;MHRLLRYVFVLALSLGCTGLSSTANSQTKNPKKPVTGSVSGRVTLHGKGAAGIIVGVRNSDFSPQPTPAIKATTDSDGNYRITGIPAGSYQVSPIAPTYVVTDLVAARERGKPLLLSEGEDVQEVDFSLERGGVIAGRVTDAAGRPVVEERLTLVPADQSKQNQQAFGPGIRGGAQTDDRGVYRMYGLLPGQYKISVGRDDDSYYSSVGVGRIAYKRTFYPDATDPAEAKVIEVTEGSEATDIDITIGQALPGFAASGRVVDGETGKPVTGLRLGLRQVLKNDYASMNASVSANSQGEFRLENITPGKYVVLILPVQGIETRADPVSFDVVDQDVSGLLVKTFKGLSISGNVIIEGKTDNSFAAKLSELRLYTYVRNKGTSPGFGHSSPVNADGSFRVGGLSPGTANLTLGSQEGRPPVNFAISRVERDGVVQARGLELNSSEPDVTGVKIFLRYGTGSVRGEVKIENGSLPEGGRLMVWLKKQGEAESNIRPYTPDLRGRFFIEGVSAGEYELRVQVNVPRRASPSANQQITVNEGAVTDVVVTVDLKPNPGQPFGP
;
A
#
# COMPACT_ATOMS: atom_id res chain seq x y z
N MET A 1 57.77 31.73 5.86
CA MET A 1 59.11 31.43 6.51
C MET A 1 59.13 29.89 6.63
N HIS A 2 59.90 29.25 5.72
CA HIS A 2 61.06 28.42 5.91
C HIS A 2 60.93 27.21 6.79
N ARG A 3 61.25 25.98 6.47
CA ARG A 3 62.17 25.27 5.54
C ARG A 3 61.83 23.79 5.62
N LEU A 4 61.72 23.00 4.59
CA LEU A 4 62.71 22.26 3.81
C LEU A 4 63.48 21.11 4.52
N LEU A 5 63.34 19.92 3.90
CA LEU A 5 64.34 18.88 3.60
C LEU A 5 64.68 17.86 4.70
N ARG A 6 64.72 16.55 4.45
CA ARG A 6 65.67 15.80 3.62
C ARG A 6 65.39 14.29 3.56
N TYR A 7 65.69 13.72 2.42
CA TYR A 7 65.90 12.32 2.03
C TYR A 7 66.86 11.51 2.92
N VAL A 8 66.63 10.17 3.02
CA VAL A 8 67.68 9.16 2.99
C VAL A 8 67.23 7.90 2.28
N PHE A 9 67.92 7.53 1.21
CA PHE A 9 67.97 6.28 0.49
C PHE A 9 68.71 5.23 1.33
N VAL A 10 68.20 3.99 1.39
CA VAL A 10 69.04 2.82 1.61
C VAL A 10 68.64 1.71 0.65
N LEU A 11 69.57 1.40 -0.22
CA LEU A 11 69.63 0.30 -1.16
C LEU A 11 70.16 -0.94 -0.42
N ALA A 12 69.50 -2.08 -0.51
CA ALA A 12 70.15 -3.36 -0.23
C ALA A 12 69.60 -4.45 -1.17
N LEU A 13 70.54 -4.97 -1.91
CA LEU A 13 70.46 -6.09 -2.86
C LEU A 13 70.35 -7.41 -2.11
N SER A 14 69.57 -8.40 -2.58
CA SER A 14 70.08 -9.64 -3.15
C SER A 14 69.21 -10.86 -2.93
N LEU A 15 69.20 -11.64 -3.92
CA LEU A 15 69.12 -13.08 -4.12
C LEU A 15 67.73 -13.72 -4.22
N GLY A 16 67.61 -14.32 -5.38
CA GLY A 16 66.52 -15.08 -5.92
C GLY A 16 66.12 -16.38 -5.19
N CYS A 17 64.85 -16.65 -5.38
CA CYS A 17 64.32 -18.01 -5.38
C CYS A 17 63.30 -18.12 -6.50
N THR A 18 63.62 -18.88 -7.51
CA THR A 18 62.74 -19.28 -8.60
C THR A 18 61.64 -20.18 -8.06
N GLY A 19 60.48 -19.60 -7.77
CA GLY A 19 59.27 -20.34 -7.49
C GLY A 19 58.37 -20.27 -8.72
N LEU A 20 58.11 -21.40 -9.35
CA LEU A 20 57.13 -21.59 -10.41
C LEU A 20 55.72 -21.21 -9.88
N SER A 21 55.29 -19.99 -10.18
CA SER A 21 53.92 -19.57 -9.95
C SER A 21 53.08 -20.11 -11.10
N SER A 22 52.32 -21.16 -10.84
CA SER A 22 51.19 -21.56 -11.67
C SER A 22 50.14 -20.46 -11.61
N THR A 23 50.05 -19.65 -12.66
CA THR A 23 48.93 -18.72 -12.87
C THR A 23 47.67 -19.53 -13.09
N ALA A 24 46.88 -19.70 -12.02
CA ALA A 24 45.50 -20.09 -12.15
C ALA A 24 44.77 -18.95 -12.87
N ASN A 25 44.48 -19.12 -14.14
CA ASN A 25 43.57 -18.28 -14.90
C ASN A 25 42.19 -18.44 -14.27
N SER A 26 41.82 -17.61 -13.32
CA SER A 26 40.43 -17.41 -12.94
C SER A 26 39.75 -16.72 -14.13
N GLN A 27 39.11 -17.50 -14.98
CA GLN A 27 38.15 -16.98 -15.93
C GLN A 27 37.06 -16.30 -15.12
N THR A 28 37.13 -14.99 -15.01
CA THR A 28 36.00 -14.14 -14.66
C THR A 28 34.92 -14.44 -15.69
N LYS A 29 33.92 -15.25 -15.33
CA LYS A 29 32.68 -15.38 -16.10
C LYS A 29 32.14 -13.97 -16.26
N ASN A 30 32.28 -13.38 -17.45
CA ASN A 30 31.56 -12.18 -17.81
C ASN A 30 30.08 -12.41 -17.47
N PRO A 31 29.45 -11.58 -16.65
CA PRO A 31 28.03 -11.71 -16.37
C PRO A 31 27.31 -11.65 -17.71
N LYS A 32 26.62 -12.73 -18.07
CA LYS A 32 25.81 -12.82 -19.28
C LYS A 32 24.82 -11.64 -19.20
N LYS A 33 24.89 -10.73 -20.18
CA LYS A 33 23.98 -9.59 -20.25
C LYS A 33 22.55 -10.14 -20.16
N PRO A 34 21.71 -9.67 -19.22
CA PRO A 34 20.38 -10.21 -19.07
C PRO A 34 19.61 -10.05 -20.39
N VAL A 35 18.97 -11.13 -20.85
CA VAL A 35 18.15 -11.10 -22.05
C VAL A 35 16.88 -10.31 -21.70
N THR A 36 16.71 -9.16 -22.34
CA THR A 36 15.59 -8.27 -22.10
C THR A 36 14.49 -8.49 -23.12
N GLY A 37 13.25 -8.38 -22.71
CA GLY A 37 12.09 -8.44 -23.58
C GLY A 37 11.67 -7.08 -24.09
N SER A 38 10.54 -7.05 -24.77
CA SER A 38 9.90 -5.84 -25.29
C SER A 38 8.39 -5.91 -25.21
N VAL A 39 7.75 -4.73 -25.20
CA VAL A 39 6.30 -4.57 -25.29
C VAL A 39 5.96 -3.58 -26.39
N SER A 40 4.94 -3.87 -27.19
CA SER A 40 4.45 -3.00 -28.24
C SER A 40 2.92 -2.99 -28.29
N GLY A 41 2.38 -1.97 -28.89
CA GLY A 41 0.95 -1.78 -29.04
C GLY A 41 0.64 -0.46 -29.72
N ARG A 42 -0.62 -0.11 -29.72
CA ARG A 42 -1.13 1.09 -30.34
C ARG A 42 -1.95 1.92 -29.35
N VAL A 43 -1.75 3.21 -29.35
CA VAL A 43 -2.59 4.18 -28.61
C VAL A 43 -3.49 4.89 -29.60
N THR A 44 -4.78 4.88 -29.35
CA THR A 44 -5.77 5.53 -30.21
C THR A 44 -6.56 6.58 -29.47
N LEU A 45 -7.00 7.59 -30.21
CA LEU A 45 -7.99 8.59 -29.82
C LEU A 45 -9.15 8.50 -30.82
N HIS A 46 -10.34 8.10 -30.36
CA HIS A 46 -11.50 7.80 -31.24
C HIS A 46 -11.17 6.83 -32.37
N GLY A 47 -10.43 5.78 -32.08
CA GLY A 47 -10.03 4.76 -33.07
C GLY A 47 -8.93 5.20 -34.05
N LYS A 48 -8.52 6.48 -34.06
CA LYS A 48 -7.38 6.99 -34.84
C LYS A 48 -6.11 6.95 -34.00
N GLY A 49 -4.97 6.69 -34.66
CA GLY A 49 -3.68 6.70 -33.97
C GLY A 49 -3.40 8.01 -33.26
N ALA A 50 -2.96 7.95 -32.02
CA ALA A 50 -2.61 9.11 -31.20
C ALA A 50 -1.09 9.26 -31.14
N ALA A 51 -0.56 10.23 -31.89
CA ALA A 51 0.86 10.53 -31.94
C ALA A 51 1.33 11.29 -30.69
N GLY A 52 2.60 11.10 -30.30
CA GLY A 52 3.24 11.87 -29.23
C GLY A 52 2.82 11.48 -27.82
N ILE A 53 2.09 10.39 -27.63
CA ILE A 53 1.73 9.87 -26.31
C ILE A 53 2.90 9.09 -25.73
N ILE A 54 3.30 9.40 -24.52
CA ILE A 54 4.30 8.64 -23.79
C ILE A 54 3.63 7.43 -23.17
N VAL A 55 4.16 6.22 -23.43
CA VAL A 55 3.76 4.98 -22.75
C VAL A 55 4.91 4.52 -21.89
N GLY A 56 4.61 4.21 -20.64
CA GLY A 56 5.59 3.77 -19.64
C GLY A 56 5.33 2.38 -19.11
N VAL A 57 6.41 1.69 -18.78
CA VAL A 57 6.40 0.40 -18.07
C VAL A 57 6.88 0.63 -16.65
N ARG A 58 6.10 0.17 -15.69
CA ARG A 58 6.40 0.28 -14.25
C ARG A 58 6.38 -1.11 -13.65
N ASN A 59 7.32 -1.41 -12.78
CA ASN A 59 7.29 -2.65 -12.01
C ASN A 59 6.00 -2.68 -11.16
N SER A 60 5.27 -3.81 -11.18
CA SER A 60 4.05 -4.00 -10.39
C SER A 60 4.32 -4.20 -8.90
N ASP A 61 5.56 -4.50 -8.51
CA ASP A 61 5.94 -4.53 -7.11
C ASP A 61 5.73 -3.15 -6.49
N PHE A 62 5.05 -3.13 -5.35
CA PHE A 62 4.68 -1.92 -4.62
C PHE A 62 5.93 -1.11 -4.23
N SER A 63 6.46 -0.32 -5.18
CA SER A 63 7.49 0.66 -4.88
C SER A 63 6.83 2.00 -4.55
N PRO A 64 7.16 2.63 -3.42
CA PRO A 64 6.66 3.98 -3.10
C PRO A 64 7.18 5.05 -4.09
N GLN A 65 8.16 4.73 -4.92
CA GLN A 65 8.69 5.60 -5.95
C GLN A 65 8.02 5.32 -7.31
N PRO A 66 7.18 6.21 -7.83
CA PRO A 66 6.50 6.01 -9.10
C PRO A 66 7.40 6.46 -10.27
N THR A 67 8.53 5.85 -10.46
CA THR A 67 9.32 6.11 -11.67
C THR A 67 8.99 5.08 -12.73
N PRO A 68 8.38 5.46 -13.87
CA PRO A 68 8.41 4.63 -15.05
C PRO A 68 9.87 4.54 -15.49
N ALA A 69 10.51 3.44 -15.19
CA ALA A 69 11.92 3.27 -15.51
C ALA A 69 12.17 3.25 -17.03
N ILE A 70 11.19 2.75 -17.82
CA ILE A 70 11.33 2.55 -19.25
C ILE A 70 10.08 3.09 -19.95
N LYS A 71 10.27 3.88 -21.02
CA LYS A 71 9.17 4.54 -21.75
C LYS A 71 9.48 4.67 -23.24
N ALA A 72 8.43 4.77 -24.06
CA ALA A 72 8.50 5.13 -25.47
C ALA A 72 7.42 6.17 -25.79
N THR A 73 7.57 6.85 -26.92
CA THR A 73 6.59 7.79 -27.45
C THR A 73 5.95 7.19 -28.67
N THR A 74 4.64 7.35 -28.86
CA THR A 74 3.92 6.86 -30.02
C THR A 74 4.31 7.63 -31.29
N ASP A 75 4.36 6.91 -32.42
CA ASP A 75 4.55 7.46 -33.76
C ASP A 75 3.27 8.14 -34.30
N SER A 76 3.30 8.57 -35.59
CA SER A 76 2.17 9.20 -36.29
C SER A 76 0.92 8.33 -36.34
N ASP A 77 1.08 7.02 -36.36
CA ASP A 77 -0.01 6.05 -36.41
C ASP A 77 -0.44 5.56 -35.02
N GLY A 78 0.17 6.12 -33.96
CA GLY A 78 -0.10 5.79 -32.58
C GLY A 78 0.61 4.53 -32.09
N ASN A 79 1.50 3.91 -32.89
CA ASN A 79 2.21 2.72 -32.47
C ASN A 79 3.36 3.07 -31.52
N TYR A 80 3.64 2.18 -30.59
CA TYR A 80 4.79 2.29 -29.68
C TYR A 80 5.48 0.95 -29.50
N ARG A 81 6.78 0.99 -29.20
CA ARG A 81 7.56 -0.17 -28.79
C ARG A 81 8.54 0.23 -27.69
N ILE A 82 8.48 -0.49 -26.59
CA ILE A 82 9.39 -0.34 -25.44
C ILE A 82 10.27 -1.59 -25.39
N THR A 83 11.58 -1.39 -25.40
CA THR A 83 12.59 -2.46 -25.40
C THR A 83 13.45 -2.39 -24.16
N GLY A 84 14.25 -3.42 -23.90
CA GLY A 84 15.16 -3.42 -22.78
C GLY A 84 14.51 -3.70 -21.43
N ILE A 85 13.34 -4.35 -21.43
CA ILE A 85 12.59 -4.67 -20.22
C ILE A 85 13.08 -6.01 -19.68
N PRO A 86 13.60 -6.09 -18.44
CA PRO A 86 13.92 -7.38 -17.81
C PRO A 86 12.68 -8.28 -17.66
N ALA A 87 12.87 -9.58 -17.49
CA ALA A 87 11.75 -10.45 -17.10
C ALA A 87 11.16 -10.01 -15.75
N GLY A 88 9.83 -10.09 -15.60
CA GLY A 88 9.13 -9.66 -14.38
C GLY A 88 7.68 -9.28 -14.60
N SER A 89 7.05 -8.80 -13.53
CA SER A 89 5.66 -8.33 -13.53
C SER A 89 5.61 -6.81 -13.60
N TYR A 90 4.82 -6.29 -14.52
CA TYR A 90 4.76 -4.87 -14.84
C TYR A 90 3.34 -4.35 -14.97
N GLN A 91 3.22 -3.02 -14.91
CA GLN A 91 2.05 -2.27 -15.36
C GLN A 91 2.46 -1.40 -16.54
N VAL A 92 1.75 -1.53 -17.66
CA VAL A 92 1.95 -0.69 -18.85
C VAL A 92 0.85 0.35 -18.90
N SER A 93 1.20 1.61 -19.03
CA SER A 93 0.20 2.69 -19.07
C SER A 93 0.64 3.89 -19.90
N PRO A 94 -0.28 4.56 -20.59
CA PRO A 94 -0.03 5.86 -21.17
C PRO A 94 0.15 6.92 -20.06
N ILE A 95 1.07 7.85 -20.28
CA ILE A 95 1.34 9.00 -19.43
C ILE A 95 0.83 10.24 -20.18
N ALA A 96 -0.45 10.47 -20.09
CA ALA A 96 -1.15 11.49 -20.83
C ALA A 96 -2.15 12.23 -19.90
N PRO A 97 -1.72 13.26 -19.15
CA PRO A 97 -2.53 13.88 -18.09
C PRO A 97 -3.86 14.48 -18.54
N THR A 98 -3.94 14.91 -19.80
CA THR A 98 -5.15 15.51 -20.39
C THR A 98 -6.10 14.51 -21.05
N TYR A 99 -5.71 13.23 -21.03
CA TYR A 99 -6.51 12.16 -21.60
C TYR A 99 -6.90 11.14 -20.53
N VAL A 100 -7.93 10.41 -20.79
CA VAL A 100 -8.43 9.33 -19.92
C VAL A 100 -8.38 8.03 -20.71
N VAL A 101 -7.89 6.98 -20.06
CA VAL A 101 -7.96 5.63 -20.60
C VAL A 101 -9.39 5.13 -20.44
N THR A 102 -10.02 4.72 -21.54
CA THR A 102 -11.43 4.27 -21.53
C THR A 102 -11.59 2.86 -20.94
N ASP A 103 -10.55 2.04 -20.96
CA ASP A 103 -10.53 0.77 -20.25
C ASP A 103 -10.56 1.00 -18.73
N LEU A 104 -11.71 0.77 -18.10
CA LEU A 104 -11.94 1.03 -16.68
C LEU A 104 -11.01 0.23 -15.77
N VAL A 105 -10.63 -1.00 -16.17
CA VAL A 105 -9.70 -1.82 -15.38
C VAL A 105 -8.29 -1.23 -15.45
N ALA A 106 -7.82 -0.90 -16.67
CA ALA A 106 -6.52 -0.28 -16.85
C ALA A 106 -6.41 1.09 -16.16
N ALA A 107 -7.48 1.88 -16.21
CA ALA A 107 -7.53 3.18 -15.54
C ALA A 107 -7.48 3.03 -14.00
N ARG A 108 -8.21 2.08 -13.44
CA ARG A 108 -8.26 1.82 -11.99
C ARG A 108 -6.96 1.21 -11.46
N GLU A 109 -6.37 0.25 -12.19
CA GLU A 109 -5.12 -0.42 -11.82
C GLU A 109 -3.85 0.39 -12.14
N ARG A 110 -4.01 1.57 -12.72
CA ARG A 110 -2.91 2.43 -13.21
C ARG A 110 -2.12 1.83 -14.35
N GLY A 111 -2.76 1.05 -15.19
CA GLY A 111 -2.17 0.41 -16.36
C GLY A 111 -2.69 -1.00 -16.57
N LYS A 112 -2.25 -1.59 -17.65
CA LYS A 112 -2.51 -2.98 -17.98
C LYS A 112 -1.44 -3.87 -17.37
N PRO A 113 -1.81 -4.90 -16.59
CA PRO A 113 -0.84 -5.82 -16.02
C PRO A 113 -0.17 -6.63 -17.15
N LEU A 114 1.14 -6.81 -17.03
CA LEU A 114 1.98 -7.53 -17.97
C LEU A 114 2.96 -8.43 -17.23
N LEU A 115 2.94 -9.71 -17.52
CA LEU A 115 3.98 -10.65 -17.13
C LEU A 115 4.90 -10.86 -18.33
N LEU A 116 6.18 -10.51 -18.20
CA LEU A 116 7.17 -10.60 -19.24
C LEU A 116 8.20 -11.68 -18.91
N SER A 117 8.34 -12.67 -19.77
CA SER A 117 9.39 -13.69 -19.67
C SER A 117 10.71 -13.17 -20.26
N GLU A 118 11.81 -13.85 -19.97
CA GLU A 118 13.14 -13.50 -20.50
C GLU A 118 13.13 -13.52 -22.03
N GLY A 119 13.48 -12.40 -22.67
CA GLY A 119 13.54 -12.26 -24.11
C GLY A 119 12.18 -12.21 -24.83
N GLU A 120 11.09 -12.19 -24.10
CA GLU A 120 9.74 -12.19 -24.68
C GLU A 120 9.42 -10.86 -25.36
N ASP A 121 8.76 -10.94 -26.52
CA ASP A 121 8.20 -9.80 -27.25
C ASP A 121 6.67 -9.86 -27.14
N VAL A 122 6.08 -8.95 -26.37
CA VAL A 122 4.63 -8.87 -26.17
C VAL A 122 4.06 -7.79 -27.07
N GLN A 123 3.08 -8.15 -27.87
CA GLN A 123 2.42 -7.28 -28.82
C GLN A 123 0.96 -7.02 -28.42
N GLU A 124 0.30 -6.08 -29.07
CA GLU A 124 -1.13 -5.79 -28.90
C GLU A 124 -1.51 -5.28 -27.48
N VAL A 125 -0.58 -4.59 -26.82
CA VAL A 125 -0.89 -3.90 -25.57
C VAL A 125 -1.46 -2.51 -25.90
N ASP A 126 -2.69 -2.50 -26.39
CA ASP A 126 -3.32 -1.31 -26.95
C ASP A 126 -4.05 -0.48 -25.90
N PHE A 127 -4.18 0.82 -26.16
CA PHE A 127 -4.94 1.75 -25.31
C PHE A 127 -5.85 2.63 -26.16
N SER A 128 -7.08 2.77 -25.71
CA SER A 128 -8.00 3.77 -26.22
C SER A 128 -8.07 4.94 -25.26
N LEU A 129 -7.92 6.13 -25.79
CA LEU A 129 -7.98 7.38 -25.04
C LEU A 129 -9.17 8.23 -25.47
N GLU A 130 -9.69 9.00 -24.54
CA GLU A 130 -10.60 10.11 -24.75
C GLU A 130 -10.01 11.37 -24.15
N ARG A 131 -10.38 12.53 -24.65
CA ARG A 131 -10.01 13.78 -24.00
C ARG A 131 -10.73 13.89 -22.67
N GLY A 132 -9.97 14.03 -21.61
CA GLY A 132 -10.54 14.25 -20.30
C GLY A 132 -11.25 15.59 -20.21
N GLY A 133 -12.44 15.60 -19.63
CA GLY A 133 -13.13 16.83 -19.26
C GLY A 133 -12.48 17.51 -18.06
N VAL A 134 -12.91 18.71 -17.78
CA VAL A 134 -12.42 19.57 -16.71
C VAL A 134 -13.58 20.15 -15.92
N ILE A 135 -13.44 20.24 -14.61
CA ILE A 135 -14.30 21.07 -13.74
C ILE A 135 -13.39 22.09 -13.06
N ALA A 136 -13.76 23.36 -13.14
CA ALA A 136 -13.03 24.46 -12.52
C ALA A 136 -13.99 25.41 -11.82
N GLY A 137 -13.55 25.98 -10.72
CA GLY A 137 -14.34 26.93 -9.94
C GLY A 137 -13.55 27.46 -8.76
N ARG A 138 -14.26 28.10 -7.86
CA ARG A 138 -13.71 28.72 -6.66
C ARG A 138 -14.48 28.29 -5.42
N VAL A 139 -13.77 28.13 -4.32
CA VAL A 139 -14.39 27.90 -3.01
C VAL A 139 -14.22 29.17 -2.18
N THR A 140 -15.35 29.70 -1.68
CA THR A 140 -15.39 30.86 -0.80
C THR A 140 -16.19 30.57 0.46
N ASP A 141 -15.90 31.26 1.53
CA ASP A 141 -16.77 31.27 2.71
C ASP A 141 -17.96 32.24 2.51
N ALA A 142 -18.87 32.27 3.47
CA ALA A 142 -20.07 33.14 3.44
C ALA A 142 -19.76 34.65 3.40
N ALA A 143 -18.52 35.05 3.71
CA ALA A 143 -18.05 36.44 3.59
C ALA A 143 -17.35 36.71 2.27
N GLY A 144 -17.33 35.75 1.32
CA GLY A 144 -16.67 35.85 0.01
C GLY A 144 -15.14 35.69 0.08
N ARG A 145 -14.57 35.31 1.23
CA ARG A 145 -13.13 35.11 1.36
C ARG A 145 -12.74 33.73 0.77
N PRO A 146 -11.57 33.63 0.11
CA PRO A 146 -11.11 32.37 -0.42
C PRO A 146 -10.86 31.31 0.68
N VAL A 147 -11.26 30.08 0.39
CA VAL A 147 -10.96 28.93 1.23
C VAL A 147 -9.76 28.21 0.64
N VAL A 148 -8.64 28.24 1.36
CA VAL A 148 -7.32 27.84 0.89
C VAL A 148 -6.98 26.43 1.30
N GLU A 149 -6.29 25.69 0.42
CA GLU A 149 -5.81 24.33 0.68
C GLU A 149 -6.92 23.32 1.07
N GLU A 150 -8.17 23.61 0.71
CA GLU A 150 -9.27 22.69 1.01
C GLU A 150 -9.40 21.62 -0.08
N ARG A 151 -9.64 20.39 0.36
CA ARG A 151 -9.72 19.25 -0.55
C ARG A 151 -11.14 19.10 -1.09
N LEU A 152 -11.24 18.91 -2.40
CA LEU A 152 -12.49 18.64 -3.06
C LEU A 152 -12.70 17.14 -3.28
N THR A 153 -13.94 16.72 -3.12
CA THR A 153 -14.39 15.35 -3.38
C THR A 153 -15.35 15.37 -4.55
N LEU A 154 -15.05 14.56 -5.56
CA LEU A 154 -15.89 14.37 -6.74
C LEU A 154 -16.51 12.97 -6.68
N VAL A 155 -17.82 12.89 -6.85
CA VAL A 155 -18.55 11.62 -6.92
C VAL A 155 -19.47 11.59 -8.13
N PRO A 156 -19.74 10.42 -8.75
CA PRO A 156 -20.77 10.28 -9.74
C PRO A 156 -22.13 10.68 -9.18
N ALA A 157 -22.95 11.32 -9.99
CA ALA A 157 -24.32 11.61 -9.63
C ALA A 157 -25.13 10.31 -9.47
N ASP A 158 -24.84 9.30 -10.29
CA ASP A 158 -25.37 7.95 -10.15
C ASP A 158 -24.52 7.13 -9.19
N GLN A 159 -25.02 6.87 -7.99
CA GLN A 159 -24.36 6.10 -6.96
C GLN A 159 -24.05 4.63 -7.38
N SER A 160 -24.82 4.08 -8.33
CA SER A 160 -24.53 2.73 -8.85
C SER A 160 -23.19 2.66 -9.58
N LYS A 161 -22.69 3.77 -10.10
CA LYS A 161 -21.41 3.91 -10.80
C LYS A 161 -20.24 4.29 -9.91
N GLN A 162 -20.47 4.50 -8.61
CA GLN A 162 -19.44 4.98 -7.67
C GLN A 162 -18.21 4.07 -7.60
N ASN A 163 -18.39 2.76 -7.76
CA ASN A 163 -17.30 1.78 -7.79
C ASN A 163 -16.69 1.56 -9.19
N GLN A 164 -17.27 2.13 -10.24
CA GLN A 164 -16.83 1.91 -11.63
C GLN A 164 -15.96 3.05 -12.17
N GLN A 165 -15.88 4.17 -11.46
CA GLN A 165 -15.17 5.32 -11.98
C GLN A 165 -13.67 5.24 -11.74
N ALA A 166 -12.96 5.17 -12.86
CA ALA A 166 -11.56 5.49 -12.92
C ALA A 166 -11.41 7.00 -13.12
N PHE A 167 -10.89 7.66 -12.13
CA PHE A 167 -10.47 9.05 -12.27
C PHE A 167 -9.10 9.13 -12.92
N GLY A 168 -8.91 10.07 -13.83
CA GLY A 168 -7.62 10.35 -14.42
C GLY A 168 -6.55 10.75 -13.38
N PRO A 169 -5.29 10.87 -13.80
CA PRO A 169 -4.17 11.17 -12.90
C PRO A 169 -4.35 12.44 -12.06
N GLY A 170 -5.09 13.43 -12.57
CA GLY A 170 -5.32 14.72 -11.90
C GLY A 170 -6.22 14.67 -10.67
N ILE A 171 -6.94 13.56 -10.44
CA ILE A 171 -7.90 13.45 -9.33
C ILE A 171 -7.44 12.47 -8.25
N ARG A 172 -6.48 11.60 -8.55
CA ARG A 172 -6.02 10.57 -7.62
C ARG A 172 -5.39 11.10 -6.32
N GLY A 173 -5.00 12.38 -6.28
CA GLY A 173 -4.54 13.08 -5.08
C GLY A 173 -5.62 13.92 -4.39
N GLY A 174 -6.82 14.01 -4.99
CA GLY A 174 -7.82 15.00 -4.65
C GLY A 174 -7.41 16.38 -5.21
N ALA A 175 -8.33 17.08 -5.86
CA ALA A 175 -8.09 18.49 -6.14
C ALA A 175 -8.10 19.26 -4.81
N GLN A 176 -7.31 20.30 -4.75
CA GLN A 176 -7.19 21.18 -3.60
C GLN A 176 -7.26 22.63 -4.10
N THR A 177 -7.87 23.49 -3.31
CA THR A 177 -7.91 24.92 -3.63
C THR A 177 -6.54 25.56 -3.46
N ASP A 178 -6.21 26.51 -4.34
CA ASP A 178 -5.01 27.35 -4.24
C ASP A 178 -5.19 28.49 -3.21
N ASP A 179 -4.22 29.38 -3.12
CA ASP A 179 -4.23 30.55 -2.23
C ASP A 179 -5.33 31.58 -2.52
N ARG A 180 -5.98 31.48 -3.69
CA ARG A 180 -7.14 32.29 -4.09
C ARG A 180 -8.46 31.55 -3.98
N GLY A 181 -8.44 30.33 -3.45
CA GLY A 181 -9.58 29.43 -3.37
C GLY A 181 -9.95 28.78 -4.71
N VAL A 182 -9.12 28.91 -5.75
CA VAL A 182 -9.41 28.35 -7.07
C VAL A 182 -9.01 26.90 -7.12
N TYR A 183 -9.81 26.09 -7.77
CA TYR A 183 -9.51 24.68 -8.04
C TYR A 183 -9.74 24.31 -9.49
N ARG A 184 -9.03 23.28 -9.95
CA ARG A 184 -9.19 22.73 -11.29
C ARG A 184 -8.99 21.21 -11.25
N MET A 185 -10.03 20.47 -11.60
CA MET A 185 -10.03 19.01 -11.73
C MET A 185 -10.01 18.66 -13.21
N TYR A 186 -9.06 17.89 -13.65
CA TYR A 186 -8.90 17.50 -15.05
C TYR A 186 -8.73 15.99 -15.21
N GLY A 187 -8.87 15.51 -16.44
CA GLY A 187 -8.82 14.08 -16.73
C GLY A 187 -10.07 13.36 -16.24
N LEU A 188 -11.23 13.99 -16.39
CA LEU A 188 -12.53 13.44 -16.05
C LEU A 188 -13.11 12.69 -17.24
N LEU A 189 -13.63 11.49 -16.99
CA LEU A 189 -14.47 10.81 -17.98
C LEU A 189 -15.76 11.61 -18.23
N PRO A 190 -16.31 11.57 -19.46
CA PRO A 190 -17.65 12.11 -19.70
C PRO A 190 -18.67 11.49 -18.74
N GLY A 191 -19.53 12.33 -18.16
CA GLY A 191 -20.51 11.86 -17.19
C GLY A 191 -21.12 12.97 -16.34
N GLN A 192 -21.95 12.58 -15.41
CA GLN A 192 -22.62 13.45 -14.46
C GLN A 192 -22.01 13.31 -13.08
N TYR A 193 -21.67 14.43 -12.47
CA TYR A 193 -20.91 14.48 -11.23
C TYR A 193 -21.56 15.39 -10.19
N LYS A 194 -21.32 15.07 -8.93
CA LYS A 194 -21.51 15.98 -7.80
C LYS A 194 -20.15 16.27 -7.18
N ILE A 195 -19.90 17.52 -6.81
CA ILE A 195 -18.67 17.95 -6.17
C ILE A 195 -18.97 18.53 -4.80
N SER A 196 -18.11 18.27 -3.85
CA SER A 196 -18.23 18.78 -2.48
C SER A 196 -16.87 19.14 -1.90
N VAL A 197 -16.91 20.05 -0.92
CA VAL A 197 -15.79 20.42 -0.05
C VAL A 197 -16.17 20.21 1.40
N GLY A 198 -15.20 20.19 2.29
CA GLY A 198 -15.42 19.95 3.70
C GLY A 198 -15.64 18.47 4.02
N ARG A 199 -16.14 18.18 5.21
CA ARG A 199 -16.22 16.82 5.73
C ARG A 199 -17.54 16.55 6.45
N ASP A 200 -17.93 15.29 6.49
CA ASP A 200 -18.97 14.78 7.37
C ASP A 200 -18.37 14.38 8.71
N ASP A 201 -19.15 14.48 9.75
CA ASP A 201 -18.75 14.10 11.12
C ASP A 201 -18.43 12.58 11.23
N ASP A 202 -19.00 11.76 10.34
CA ASP A 202 -18.88 10.28 10.36
C ASP A 202 -17.89 9.72 9.31
N SER A 203 -17.07 10.54 8.66
CA SER A 203 -16.19 10.07 7.57
C SER A 203 -14.90 9.42 8.08
N TYR A 204 -14.73 8.12 7.83
CA TYR A 204 -13.51 7.34 8.13
C TYR A 204 -12.22 7.93 7.51
N TYR A 205 -12.35 8.62 6.38
CA TYR A 205 -11.22 9.19 5.63
C TYR A 205 -10.95 10.67 5.91
N SER A 206 -11.63 11.27 6.87
CA SER A 206 -11.45 12.68 7.19
C SER A 206 -10.17 12.93 8.03
N SER A 207 -9.00 12.68 7.45
CA SER A 207 -7.74 13.12 8.03
C SER A 207 -7.53 14.61 7.76
N VAL A 208 -8.12 15.47 8.58
CA VAL A 208 -7.67 16.86 8.65
C VAL A 208 -6.46 16.87 9.59
N GLY A 209 -5.29 17.27 9.06
CA GLY A 209 -4.12 17.48 9.92
C GLY A 209 -4.45 18.49 11.02
N VAL A 210 -3.91 18.30 12.20
CA VAL A 210 -3.95 19.30 13.28
C VAL A 210 -3.45 20.63 12.72
N GLY A 211 -4.14 21.71 13.06
CA GLY A 211 -3.81 23.05 12.61
C GLY A 211 -4.59 23.54 11.40
N ARG A 212 -5.44 22.72 10.77
CA ARG A 212 -6.28 23.15 9.65
C ARG A 212 -7.69 23.52 10.12
N ILE A 213 -8.22 24.58 9.56
CA ILE A 213 -9.63 24.96 9.71
C ILE A 213 -10.49 23.88 9.07
N ALA A 214 -11.53 23.44 9.75
CA ALA A 214 -12.47 22.45 9.23
C ALA A 214 -13.79 23.11 8.85
N TYR A 215 -14.40 22.58 7.80
CA TYR A 215 -15.71 23.03 7.33
C TYR A 215 -16.66 21.84 7.25
N LYS A 216 -17.96 22.08 7.48
CA LYS A 216 -18.99 21.10 7.22
C LYS A 216 -19.08 20.82 5.74
N ARG A 217 -19.32 19.56 5.36
CA ARG A 217 -19.48 19.19 3.94
C ARG A 217 -20.53 20.05 3.26
N THR A 218 -20.12 20.65 2.18
CA THR A 218 -20.98 21.48 1.32
C THR A 218 -20.81 21.03 -0.12
N PHE A 219 -21.91 20.76 -0.78
CA PHE A 219 -21.98 20.41 -2.20
C PHE A 219 -22.23 21.66 -3.04
N TYR A 220 -21.79 21.60 -4.29
CA TYR A 220 -22.07 22.64 -5.26
C TYR A 220 -23.59 22.88 -5.45
N PRO A 221 -24.07 24.16 -5.45
CA PRO A 221 -23.28 25.38 -5.20
C PRO A 221 -23.07 25.70 -3.70
N ASP A 222 -23.99 25.30 -2.81
CA ASP A 222 -24.03 25.65 -1.38
C ASP A 222 -24.84 24.66 -0.53
N ALA A 223 -25.24 23.51 -1.11
CA ALA A 223 -26.10 22.54 -0.47
C ALA A 223 -25.35 21.72 0.62
N THR A 224 -26.00 21.50 1.76
CA THR A 224 -25.49 20.63 2.83
C THR A 224 -26.04 19.21 2.73
N ASP A 225 -27.14 19.01 1.99
CA ASP A 225 -27.71 17.69 1.69
C ASP A 225 -27.22 17.23 0.31
N PRO A 226 -26.65 16.04 0.18
CA PRO A 226 -26.26 15.49 -1.11
C PRO A 226 -27.44 15.32 -2.10
N ALA A 227 -28.69 15.25 -1.62
CA ALA A 227 -29.88 15.19 -2.48
C ALA A 227 -30.12 16.51 -3.22
N GLU A 228 -29.80 17.63 -2.59
CA GLU A 228 -29.94 18.99 -3.14
C GLU A 228 -28.75 19.43 -3.99
N ALA A 229 -27.69 18.64 -4.00
CA ALA A 229 -26.47 18.94 -4.77
C ALA A 229 -26.77 19.03 -6.27
N LYS A 230 -26.37 20.14 -6.89
CA LYS A 230 -26.48 20.33 -8.34
C LYS A 230 -25.55 19.40 -9.09
N VAL A 231 -26.10 18.76 -10.12
CA VAL A 231 -25.35 17.86 -10.99
C VAL A 231 -24.57 18.68 -12.02
N ILE A 232 -23.31 18.33 -12.23
CA ILE A 232 -22.41 18.91 -13.21
C ILE A 232 -22.26 17.90 -14.34
N GLU A 233 -22.60 18.31 -15.55
CA GLU A 233 -22.38 17.51 -16.75
C GLU A 233 -21.00 17.81 -17.32
N VAL A 234 -20.22 16.77 -17.53
CA VAL A 234 -18.89 16.83 -18.16
C VAL A 234 -18.95 16.05 -19.46
N THR A 235 -18.67 16.70 -20.56
CA THR A 235 -18.53 16.07 -21.87
C THR A 235 -17.04 15.96 -22.22
N GLU A 236 -16.72 15.17 -23.22
CA GLU A 236 -15.36 14.94 -23.65
C GLU A 236 -14.65 16.25 -24.04
N GLY A 237 -13.48 16.47 -23.44
CA GLY A 237 -12.66 17.67 -23.68
C GLY A 237 -13.31 19.00 -23.29
N SER A 238 -14.49 18.96 -22.66
CA SER A 238 -15.15 20.17 -22.19
C SER A 238 -14.53 20.70 -20.90
N GLU A 239 -14.74 21.99 -20.64
CA GLU A 239 -14.42 22.60 -19.37
C GLU A 239 -15.70 23.22 -18.78
N ALA A 240 -16.19 22.62 -17.68
CA ALA A 240 -17.25 23.21 -16.87
C ALA A 240 -16.60 24.21 -15.92
N THR A 241 -16.76 25.50 -16.24
CA THR A 241 -16.27 26.64 -15.45
C THR A 241 -17.34 27.19 -14.53
N ASP A 242 -16.95 28.10 -13.64
CA ASP A 242 -17.85 28.79 -12.71
C ASP A 242 -18.60 27.81 -11.78
N ILE A 243 -17.99 26.68 -11.50
CA ILE A 243 -18.50 25.71 -10.52
C ILE A 243 -18.07 26.16 -9.12
N ASP A 244 -18.60 27.30 -8.71
CA ASP A 244 -18.23 27.97 -7.48
C ASP A 244 -19.02 27.39 -6.29
N ILE A 245 -18.32 27.12 -5.18
CA ILE A 245 -18.90 26.58 -3.97
C ILE A 245 -18.78 27.60 -2.86
N THR A 246 -19.92 27.99 -2.28
CA THR A 246 -19.94 28.80 -1.07
C THR A 246 -20.16 27.93 0.14
N ILE A 247 -19.14 27.84 0.99
CA ILE A 247 -19.24 27.03 2.22
C ILE A 247 -19.71 27.88 3.39
N GLY A 248 -20.30 27.20 4.36
CA GLY A 248 -20.72 27.82 5.62
C GLY A 248 -19.53 28.32 6.46
N GLN A 249 -19.81 28.72 7.68
CA GLN A 249 -18.78 29.10 8.64
C GLN A 249 -17.87 27.90 8.95
N ALA A 250 -16.60 28.22 9.23
CA ALA A 250 -15.66 27.24 9.74
C ALA A 250 -16.21 26.59 11.02
N LEU A 251 -16.01 25.30 11.15
CA LEU A 251 -16.32 24.61 12.39
C LEU A 251 -15.42 25.17 13.50
N PRO A 252 -15.96 25.36 14.71
CA PRO A 252 -15.15 25.79 15.83
C PRO A 252 -14.01 24.80 16.05
N GLY A 253 -12.80 25.31 16.19
CA GLY A 253 -11.61 24.53 16.52
C GLY A 253 -11.16 24.82 17.93
N PHE A 254 -11.01 23.77 18.71
CA PHE A 254 -10.57 23.82 20.10
C PHE A 254 -9.19 23.20 20.25
N ALA A 255 -8.55 23.46 21.39
CA ALA A 255 -7.29 22.84 21.71
C ALA A 255 -7.49 21.70 22.73
N ALA A 256 -6.65 20.66 22.63
CA ALA A 256 -6.50 19.68 23.69
C ALA A 256 -5.04 19.65 24.15
N SER A 257 -4.80 19.79 25.44
CA SER A 257 -3.47 19.87 26.02
C SER A 257 -3.31 18.98 27.26
N GLY A 258 -2.09 18.52 27.46
CA GLY A 258 -1.80 17.63 28.56
C GLY A 258 -0.31 17.35 28.72
N ARG A 259 -0.02 16.32 29.51
CA ARG A 259 1.33 15.88 29.83
C ARG A 259 1.47 14.37 29.66
N VAL A 260 2.65 13.97 29.24
CA VAL A 260 3.10 12.57 29.25
C VAL A 260 4.00 12.38 30.47
N VAL A 261 3.64 11.44 31.32
CA VAL A 261 4.40 11.12 32.52
C VAL A 261 4.65 9.64 32.64
N ASP A 262 5.74 9.29 33.26
CA ASP A 262 6.00 7.93 33.68
C ASP A 262 4.99 7.52 34.77
N GLY A 263 4.29 6.41 34.56
CA GLY A 263 3.17 6.00 35.42
C GLY A 263 3.57 5.57 36.83
N GLU A 264 4.85 5.23 37.04
CA GLU A 264 5.37 4.79 38.34
C GLU A 264 5.96 5.97 39.11
N THR A 265 6.75 6.80 38.44
CA THR A 265 7.52 7.87 39.08
C THR A 265 6.85 9.25 38.99
N GLY A 266 5.86 9.43 38.10
CA GLY A 266 5.22 10.70 37.82
C GLY A 266 6.12 11.71 37.09
N LYS A 267 7.34 11.34 36.72
CA LYS A 267 8.28 12.24 36.02
C LYS A 267 7.84 12.44 34.55
N PRO A 268 8.07 13.66 34.03
CA PRO A 268 7.80 13.91 32.59
C PRO A 268 8.56 12.97 31.68
N VAL A 269 7.89 12.48 30.63
CA VAL A 269 8.50 11.69 29.57
C VAL A 269 8.52 12.51 28.29
N THR A 270 9.70 12.60 27.66
CA THR A 270 9.97 13.50 26.53
C THR A 270 10.16 12.73 25.24
N GLY A 271 9.99 13.42 24.10
CA GLY A 271 10.31 12.84 22.78
C GLY A 271 9.34 11.78 22.27
N LEU A 272 8.29 11.45 23.02
CA LEU A 272 7.25 10.54 22.54
C LEU A 272 6.34 11.25 21.55
N ARG A 273 5.98 10.52 20.52
CA ARG A 273 5.02 10.96 19.52
C ARG A 273 3.63 10.46 19.88
N LEU A 274 2.70 11.39 20.00
CA LEU A 274 1.30 11.08 20.28
C LEU A 274 0.48 11.20 19.00
N GLY A 275 -0.52 10.33 18.87
CA GLY A 275 -1.52 10.37 17.82
C GLY A 275 -2.89 10.71 18.37
N LEU A 276 -3.67 11.45 17.60
CA LEU A 276 -5.08 11.74 17.87
C LEU A 276 -5.95 10.94 16.92
N ARG A 277 -6.96 10.24 17.45
CA ARG A 277 -8.00 9.60 16.65
C ARG A 277 -9.38 10.02 17.10
N GLN A 278 -10.27 10.24 16.16
CA GLN A 278 -11.69 10.46 16.44
C GLN A 278 -12.40 9.12 16.64
N VAL A 279 -13.30 9.05 17.59
CA VAL A 279 -14.14 7.89 17.86
C VAL A 279 -15.44 8.03 17.07
N LEU A 280 -15.66 7.15 16.11
CA LEU A 280 -16.87 7.07 15.30
C LEU A 280 -17.84 6.03 15.86
N LYS A 281 -19.09 6.03 15.36
CA LYS A 281 -20.15 5.11 15.86
C LYS A 281 -19.77 3.63 15.82
N ASN A 282 -19.05 3.20 14.80
CA ASN A 282 -18.74 1.79 14.56
C ASN A 282 -17.24 1.47 14.62
N ASP A 283 -16.36 2.46 14.65
CA ASP A 283 -14.90 2.28 14.66
C ASP A 283 -14.20 3.61 14.93
N TYR A 284 -12.86 3.57 14.97
CA TYR A 284 -12.04 4.76 15.02
C TYR A 284 -11.76 5.29 13.62
N ALA A 285 -11.80 6.62 13.47
CA ALA A 285 -11.27 7.25 12.26
C ALA A 285 -9.78 6.93 12.09
N SER A 286 -9.28 7.09 10.88
CA SER A 286 -7.85 7.12 10.63
C SER A 286 -7.22 8.22 11.51
N MET A 287 -5.91 8.14 11.73
CA MET A 287 -5.20 9.10 12.57
C MET A 287 -5.40 10.52 12.04
N ASN A 288 -6.01 11.38 12.86
CA ASN A 288 -6.33 12.75 12.47
C ASN A 288 -5.11 13.67 12.62
N ALA A 289 -4.23 13.34 13.57
CA ALA A 289 -3.11 14.22 13.93
C ALA A 289 -2.03 13.51 14.72
N SER A 290 -0.84 14.09 14.72
CA SER A 290 0.22 13.69 15.64
C SER A 290 0.99 14.90 16.15
N VAL A 291 1.46 14.82 17.39
CA VAL A 291 2.29 15.83 18.04
C VAL A 291 3.38 15.14 18.85
N SER A 292 4.51 15.79 19.03
CA SER A 292 5.57 15.30 19.93
C SER A 292 5.50 16.00 21.27
N ALA A 293 5.68 15.25 22.35
CA ALA A 293 5.83 15.82 23.68
C ALA A 293 7.14 16.63 23.74
N ASN A 294 7.07 17.82 24.35
CA ASN A 294 8.21 18.71 24.53
C ASN A 294 9.17 18.21 25.63
N SER A 295 10.21 18.99 25.95
CA SER A 295 11.21 18.67 26.98
C SER A 295 10.64 18.57 28.39
N GLN A 296 9.41 19.01 28.63
CA GLN A 296 8.70 18.94 29.91
C GLN A 296 7.57 17.90 29.86
N GLY A 297 7.53 17.08 28.80
CA GLY A 297 6.49 16.09 28.58
C GLY A 297 5.15 16.66 28.15
N GLU A 298 5.06 17.96 27.87
CA GLU A 298 3.81 18.61 27.50
C GLU A 298 3.50 18.47 26.03
N PHE A 299 2.21 18.36 25.70
CA PHE A 299 1.72 18.37 24.33
C PHE A 299 0.49 19.27 24.19
N ARG A 300 0.29 19.80 22.98
CA ARG A 300 -0.87 20.59 22.61
C ARG A 300 -1.30 20.23 21.18
N LEU A 301 -2.55 19.89 21.04
CA LEU A 301 -3.23 19.62 19.79
C LEU A 301 -4.19 20.77 19.53
N GLU A 302 -4.20 21.34 18.33
CA GLU A 302 -5.01 22.52 18.00
C GLU A 302 -6.00 22.23 16.87
N ASN A 303 -7.03 23.06 16.75
CA ASN A 303 -8.08 22.98 15.76
C ASN A 303 -8.78 21.62 15.72
N ILE A 304 -9.15 21.14 16.90
CA ILE A 304 -9.93 19.92 17.08
C ILE A 304 -11.41 20.32 17.07
N THR A 305 -12.18 19.75 16.18
CA THR A 305 -13.64 19.99 16.12
C THR A 305 -14.35 19.27 17.26
N PRO A 306 -15.58 19.70 17.62
CA PRO A 306 -16.40 18.95 18.58
C PRO A 306 -16.51 17.47 18.22
N GLY A 307 -16.43 16.60 19.20
CA GLY A 307 -16.47 15.14 19.01
C GLY A 307 -15.79 14.37 20.12
N LYS A 308 -15.79 13.05 19.99
CA LYS A 308 -15.11 12.13 20.91
C LYS A 308 -13.77 11.74 20.32
N TYR A 309 -12.74 11.79 21.16
CA TYR A 309 -11.37 11.55 20.73
C TYR A 309 -10.62 10.62 21.67
N VAL A 310 -9.54 10.06 21.15
CA VAL A 310 -8.57 9.32 21.94
C VAL A 310 -7.16 9.77 21.57
N VAL A 311 -6.35 10.08 22.58
CA VAL A 311 -4.90 10.27 22.46
C VAL A 311 -4.20 8.97 22.82
N LEU A 312 -3.19 8.64 22.04
CA LEU A 312 -2.42 7.42 22.18
C LEU A 312 -0.96 7.66 21.77
N ILE A 313 -0.05 6.82 22.24
CA ILE A 313 1.36 6.87 21.85
C ILE A 313 1.53 6.14 20.52
N LEU A 314 2.25 6.77 19.59
CA LEU A 314 2.63 6.13 18.34
C LEU A 314 3.88 5.26 18.56
N PRO A 315 3.89 4.03 18.04
CA PRO A 315 5.07 3.18 18.12
C PRO A 315 6.29 3.85 17.46
N VAL A 316 7.39 3.87 18.15
CA VAL A 316 8.68 4.32 17.63
C VAL A 316 9.66 3.16 17.80
N GLN A 317 10.43 2.88 16.75
CA GLN A 317 11.41 1.79 16.80
C GLN A 317 12.43 2.02 17.93
N GLY A 318 12.68 0.99 18.73
CA GLY A 318 13.61 1.04 19.85
C GLY A 318 13.03 1.63 21.16
N ILE A 319 11.79 2.12 21.14
CA ILE A 319 11.10 2.57 22.34
C ILE A 319 10.20 1.45 22.86
N GLU A 320 10.50 0.93 24.03
CA GLU A 320 9.75 -0.16 24.67
C GLU A 320 8.67 0.38 25.65
N THR A 321 8.20 1.57 25.41
CA THR A 321 7.18 2.22 26.24
C THR A 321 5.80 2.07 25.62
N ARG A 322 4.80 1.76 26.45
CA ARG A 322 3.38 1.80 26.11
C ARG A 322 2.64 2.82 26.95
N ALA A 323 1.48 3.24 26.50
CA ALA A 323 0.51 3.94 27.32
C ALA A 323 -0.89 3.42 27.03
N ASP A 324 -1.76 3.52 28.01
CA ASP A 324 -3.17 3.30 27.79
C ASP A 324 -3.75 4.52 27.05
N PRO A 325 -4.64 4.33 26.08
CA PRO A 325 -5.28 5.43 25.36
C PRO A 325 -6.09 6.31 26.31
N VAL A 326 -5.99 7.63 26.15
CA VAL A 326 -6.74 8.61 26.95
C VAL A 326 -7.88 9.16 26.12
N SER A 327 -9.11 8.80 26.49
CA SER A 327 -10.33 9.30 25.86
C SER A 327 -10.74 10.65 26.45
N PHE A 328 -11.24 11.54 25.58
CA PHE A 328 -11.78 12.83 25.97
C PHE A 328 -12.83 13.32 24.96
N ASP A 329 -13.70 14.21 25.43
CA ASP A 329 -14.73 14.83 24.61
C ASP A 329 -14.39 16.31 24.41
N VAL A 330 -14.50 16.79 23.17
CA VAL A 330 -14.48 18.20 22.82
C VAL A 330 -15.92 18.60 22.53
N VAL A 331 -16.46 19.57 23.26
CA VAL A 331 -17.83 20.05 23.06
C VAL A 331 -17.82 21.48 22.51
N ASP A 332 -17.48 22.46 23.34
CA ASP A 332 -17.54 23.88 23.01
C ASP A 332 -16.40 24.71 23.64
N GLN A 333 -15.39 24.05 24.21
CA GLN A 333 -14.24 24.67 24.84
C GLN A 333 -12.97 23.83 24.74
N ASP A 334 -11.83 24.46 25.02
CA ASP A 334 -10.54 23.78 25.11
C ASP A 334 -10.54 22.72 26.21
N VAL A 335 -9.91 21.60 25.94
CA VAL A 335 -9.68 20.51 26.90
C VAL A 335 -8.25 20.61 27.43
N SER A 336 -8.09 20.69 28.75
CA SER A 336 -6.78 20.77 29.38
C SER A 336 -6.61 19.68 30.43
N GLY A 337 -5.36 19.45 30.85
CA GLY A 337 -5.04 18.52 31.93
C GLY A 337 -5.11 17.03 31.51
N LEU A 338 -5.06 16.71 30.21
CA LEU A 338 -4.96 15.33 29.77
C LEU A 338 -3.65 14.72 30.30
N LEU A 339 -3.76 13.56 30.93
CA LEU A 339 -2.61 12.86 31.50
C LEU A 339 -2.40 11.53 30.84
N VAL A 340 -1.34 11.43 30.03
CA VAL A 340 -0.92 10.19 29.38
C VAL A 340 0.14 9.53 30.25
N LYS A 341 -0.21 8.42 30.89
CA LYS A 341 0.70 7.65 31.73
C LYS A 341 1.39 6.57 30.89
N THR A 342 2.72 6.56 30.96
CA THR A 342 3.52 5.54 30.28
C THR A 342 3.92 4.44 31.24
N PHE A 343 4.08 3.26 30.69
CA PHE A 343 4.50 2.06 31.40
C PHE A 343 5.52 1.32 30.54
N LYS A 344 6.29 0.44 31.15
CA LYS A 344 7.07 -0.52 30.40
C LYS A 344 6.13 -1.35 29.53
N GLY A 345 6.40 -1.39 28.24
CA GLY A 345 5.64 -2.22 27.30
C GLY A 345 5.92 -3.70 27.48
N LEU A 346 4.94 -4.49 27.10
CA LEU A 346 5.13 -5.95 27.02
C LEU A 346 6.03 -6.28 25.84
N SER A 347 6.64 -7.46 25.86
CA SER A 347 7.49 -7.91 24.77
C SER A 347 7.24 -9.36 24.36
N ILE A 348 7.57 -9.64 23.10
CA ILE A 348 7.66 -11.00 22.56
C ILE A 348 9.08 -11.20 22.08
N SER A 349 9.72 -12.30 22.51
CA SER A 349 11.05 -12.66 22.05
C SER A 349 11.18 -14.17 21.78
N GLY A 350 12.06 -14.50 20.87
CA GLY A 350 12.27 -15.88 20.48
C GLY A 350 13.14 -16.02 19.24
N ASN A 351 12.92 -17.07 18.49
CA ASN A 351 13.72 -17.43 17.33
C ASN A 351 12.84 -17.72 16.11
N VAL A 352 13.29 -17.27 14.96
CA VAL A 352 12.81 -17.66 13.64
C VAL A 352 13.60 -18.88 13.19
N ILE A 353 12.90 -19.94 12.79
CA ILE A 353 13.46 -21.22 12.38
C ILE A 353 12.99 -21.54 10.98
N ILE A 354 13.90 -21.86 10.07
CA ILE A 354 13.54 -22.28 8.71
C ILE A 354 13.38 -23.81 8.73
N GLU A 355 12.19 -24.28 8.37
CA GLU A 355 11.90 -25.73 8.36
C GLU A 355 12.78 -26.47 7.37
N GLY A 356 13.36 -27.60 7.81
CA GLY A 356 14.18 -28.46 6.98
C GLY A 356 15.57 -27.90 6.61
N LYS A 357 15.98 -26.76 7.20
CA LYS A 357 17.30 -26.15 6.97
C LYS A 357 17.98 -25.91 8.31
N THR A 358 19.18 -26.42 8.45
CA THR A 358 19.97 -26.34 9.71
C THR A 358 21.31 -25.63 9.54
N ASP A 359 21.62 -25.14 8.32
CA ASP A 359 22.88 -24.51 8.00
C ASP A 359 22.82 -22.96 8.11
N ASN A 360 23.97 -22.34 8.26
CA ASN A 360 24.10 -20.87 8.33
C ASN A 360 23.94 -20.16 6.99
N SER A 361 23.61 -20.87 5.90
CA SER A 361 23.46 -20.26 4.57
C SER A 361 22.30 -19.25 4.49
N PHE A 362 21.40 -19.30 5.46
CA PHE A 362 20.24 -18.41 5.55
C PHE A 362 20.43 -17.17 6.43
N ALA A 363 21.56 -17.06 7.15
CA ALA A 363 21.80 -15.94 8.07
C ALA A 363 21.62 -14.55 7.42
N ALA A 364 22.19 -14.37 6.22
CA ALA A 364 22.02 -13.12 5.46
C ALA A 364 20.55 -12.88 5.08
N LYS A 365 19.83 -13.90 4.65
CA LYS A 365 18.41 -13.80 4.28
C LYS A 365 17.50 -13.53 5.48
N LEU A 366 17.80 -14.08 6.65
CA LEU A 366 17.05 -13.80 7.87
C LEU A 366 17.19 -12.34 8.28
N SER A 367 18.38 -11.75 8.14
CA SER A 367 18.60 -10.33 8.47
C SER A 367 17.86 -9.34 7.55
N GLU A 368 17.37 -9.78 6.39
CA GLU A 368 16.52 -8.98 5.50
C GLU A 368 15.05 -8.97 5.95
N LEU A 369 14.67 -9.86 6.88
CA LEU A 369 13.30 -10.02 7.34
C LEU A 369 12.97 -9.08 8.50
N ARG A 370 11.70 -8.71 8.57
CA ARG A 370 11.10 -8.01 9.70
C ARG A 370 9.84 -8.73 10.15
N LEU A 371 9.66 -8.78 11.46
CA LEU A 371 8.41 -9.20 12.05
C LEU A 371 7.53 -7.97 12.30
N TYR A 372 6.30 -8.02 11.84
CA TYR A 372 5.26 -7.05 12.14
C TYR A 372 4.30 -7.70 13.12
N THR A 373 4.01 -7.00 14.19
CA THR A 373 3.14 -7.45 15.26
C THR A 373 1.96 -6.50 15.38
N TYR A 374 0.78 -7.03 15.26
CA TYR A 374 -0.46 -6.29 15.50
C TYR A 374 -1.15 -6.86 16.73
N VAL A 375 -1.37 -6.03 17.74
CA VAL A 375 -2.05 -6.43 18.98
C VAL A 375 -3.51 -6.03 18.90
N ARG A 376 -4.40 -7.02 18.97
CA ARG A 376 -5.84 -6.82 19.09
C ARG A 376 -6.19 -6.77 20.57
N ASN A 377 -6.63 -5.62 21.06
CA ASN A 377 -7.05 -5.44 22.45
C ASN A 377 -8.52 -5.86 22.62
N LYS A 378 -8.84 -6.40 23.79
CA LYS A 378 -10.23 -6.60 24.22
C LYS A 378 -10.78 -5.23 24.64
N GLY A 379 -11.35 -4.49 23.69
CA GLY A 379 -11.89 -3.16 23.95
C GLY A 379 -11.78 -2.23 22.74
N THR A 380 -12.12 -0.99 22.94
CA THR A 380 -12.20 0.05 21.94
C THR A 380 -10.86 0.70 21.56
N SER A 381 -9.73 0.14 21.99
CA SER A 381 -8.42 0.72 21.68
C SER A 381 -7.95 0.30 20.29
N PRO A 382 -7.63 1.25 19.40
CA PRO A 382 -7.06 0.95 18.11
C PRO A 382 -5.66 0.35 18.31
N GLY A 383 -5.49 -0.90 17.89
CA GLY A 383 -4.18 -1.53 17.88
C GLY A 383 -3.21 -0.82 16.93
N PHE A 384 -1.94 -0.77 17.29
CA PHE A 384 -0.86 -0.35 16.40
C PHE A 384 -0.01 -1.54 16.00
N GLY A 385 0.51 -1.44 14.77
CA GLY A 385 1.54 -2.37 14.32
C GLY A 385 2.90 -1.98 14.90
N HIS A 386 3.57 -2.91 15.53
CA HIS A 386 4.97 -2.82 15.92
C HIS A 386 5.81 -3.61 14.93
N SER A 387 7.06 -3.24 14.72
CA SER A 387 7.95 -4.01 13.88
C SER A 387 9.33 -4.16 14.50
N SER A 388 9.95 -5.32 14.28
CA SER A 388 11.30 -5.62 14.73
C SER A 388 12.08 -6.34 13.63
N PRO A 389 13.38 -6.07 13.46
CA PRO A 389 14.22 -6.88 12.59
C PRO A 389 14.35 -8.30 13.14
N VAL A 390 14.59 -9.24 12.25
CA VAL A 390 15.10 -10.57 12.58
C VAL A 390 16.62 -10.52 12.49
N ASN A 391 17.31 -10.99 13.51
CA ASN A 391 18.77 -11.05 13.49
C ASN A 391 19.27 -12.21 12.62
N ALA A 392 20.55 -12.17 12.24
CA ALA A 392 21.17 -13.20 11.40
C ALA A 392 21.16 -14.60 12.03
N ASP A 393 21.13 -14.69 13.36
CA ASP A 393 20.98 -15.93 14.12
C ASP A 393 19.51 -16.39 14.29
N GLY A 394 18.58 -15.67 13.69
CA GLY A 394 17.15 -15.89 13.78
C GLY A 394 16.50 -15.30 15.04
N SER A 395 17.26 -14.76 15.98
CA SER A 395 16.68 -14.16 17.17
C SER A 395 15.88 -12.88 16.85
N PHE A 396 14.83 -12.63 17.63
CA PHE A 396 14.04 -11.41 17.51
C PHE A 396 13.51 -10.95 18.88
N ARG A 397 13.20 -9.66 19.00
CA ARG A 397 12.47 -9.07 20.11
C ARG A 397 11.57 -7.94 19.61
N VAL A 398 10.29 -8.03 19.89
CA VAL A 398 9.30 -6.98 19.65
C VAL A 398 8.85 -6.45 21.00
N GLY A 399 9.15 -5.20 21.29
CA GLY A 399 8.80 -4.53 22.56
C GLY A 399 7.76 -3.43 22.38
N GLY A 400 7.38 -2.78 23.48
CA GLY A 400 6.43 -1.69 23.50
C GLY A 400 4.97 -2.11 23.32
N LEU A 401 4.67 -3.41 23.48
CA LEU A 401 3.36 -3.97 23.22
C LEU A 401 2.37 -3.68 24.36
N SER A 402 1.10 -3.55 23.99
CA SER A 402 -0.01 -3.47 24.94
C SER A 402 -0.60 -4.86 25.22
N PRO A 403 -1.31 -5.06 26.34
CA PRO A 403 -2.05 -6.30 26.60
C PRO A 403 -3.09 -6.59 25.50
N GLY A 404 -3.26 -7.87 25.17
CA GLY A 404 -4.18 -8.32 24.14
C GLY A 404 -3.67 -9.52 23.37
N THR A 405 -4.28 -9.83 22.23
CA THR A 405 -3.85 -10.94 21.36
C THR A 405 -2.94 -10.41 20.26
N ALA A 406 -1.68 -10.81 20.26
CA ALA A 406 -0.69 -10.42 19.26
C ALA A 406 -0.66 -11.38 18.08
N ASN A 407 -0.81 -10.86 16.88
CA ASN A 407 -0.62 -11.58 15.63
C ASN A 407 0.70 -11.15 14.98
N LEU A 408 1.49 -12.14 14.58
CA LEU A 408 2.78 -11.94 13.95
C LEU A 408 2.65 -12.15 12.44
N THR A 409 3.20 -11.23 11.67
CA THR A 409 3.31 -11.34 10.22
C THR A 409 4.74 -11.05 9.78
N LEU A 410 5.12 -11.60 8.62
CA LEU A 410 6.47 -11.46 8.09
C LEU A 410 6.49 -10.43 6.96
N GLY A 411 7.52 -9.60 6.94
CA GLY A 411 7.82 -8.66 5.87
C GLY A 411 9.32 -8.52 5.64
N SER A 412 9.69 -7.70 4.67
CA SER A 412 11.07 -7.28 4.43
C SER A 412 11.38 -5.94 5.11
N GLN A 413 12.64 -5.52 5.09
CA GLN A 413 13.03 -4.19 5.56
C GLN A 413 12.33 -3.06 4.79
N GLU A 414 11.95 -3.30 3.54
CA GLU A 414 11.22 -2.35 2.70
C GLU A 414 9.69 -2.36 2.95
N GLY A 415 9.21 -3.15 3.92
CA GLY A 415 7.78 -3.29 4.22
C GLY A 415 7.03 -4.21 3.26
N ARG A 416 7.73 -4.91 2.36
CA ARG A 416 7.14 -5.87 1.43
C ARG A 416 7.05 -7.26 2.05
N PRO A 417 6.09 -8.09 1.64
CA PRO A 417 6.16 -9.51 1.96
C PRO A 417 7.42 -10.12 1.35
N PRO A 418 8.16 -10.96 2.07
CA PRO A 418 9.28 -11.66 1.49
C PRO A 418 8.80 -12.68 0.45
N VAL A 419 9.48 -12.75 -0.67
CA VAL A 419 9.05 -13.59 -1.82
C VAL A 419 9.13 -15.09 -1.47
N ASN A 420 10.17 -15.51 -0.76
CA ASN A 420 10.47 -16.94 -0.57
C ASN A 420 10.15 -17.45 0.85
N PHE A 421 9.62 -16.59 1.73
CA PHE A 421 9.35 -16.97 3.10
C PHE A 421 7.88 -16.80 3.46
N ALA A 422 7.34 -17.78 4.15
CA ALA A 422 6.02 -17.71 4.76
C ALA A 422 6.05 -18.32 6.16
N ILE A 423 5.32 -17.71 7.11
CA ILE A 423 5.13 -18.30 8.43
C ILE A 423 4.27 -19.56 8.25
N SER A 424 4.80 -20.70 8.67
CA SER A 424 4.05 -21.95 8.70
C SER A 424 3.26 -22.10 10.00
N ARG A 425 3.89 -21.78 11.11
CA ARG A 425 3.27 -21.76 12.44
C ARG A 425 4.08 -20.94 13.43
N VAL A 426 3.41 -20.53 14.49
CA VAL A 426 4.02 -19.91 15.66
C VAL A 426 3.80 -20.85 16.84
N GLU A 427 4.85 -21.14 17.59
CA GLU A 427 4.80 -22.00 18.79
C GLU A 427 5.33 -21.24 20.01
N ARG A 428 4.78 -21.55 21.17
CA ARG A 428 5.34 -21.19 22.47
C ARG A 428 5.28 -22.44 23.36
N ASP A 429 6.41 -22.81 23.97
CA ASP A 429 6.53 -23.98 24.85
C ASP A 429 6.03 -25.29 24.19
N GLY A 430 6.25 -25.41 22.87
CA GLY A 430 5.81 -26.58 22.08
C GLY A 430 4.33 -26.57 21.67
N VAL A 431 3.57 -25.52 22.05
CA VAL A 431 2.14 -25.40 21.72
C VAL A 431 1.94 -24.40 20.58
N VAL A 432 1.23 -24.82 19.52
CA VAL A 432 0.91 -23.95 18.37
C VAL A 432 -0.08 -22.86 18.77
N GLN A 433 0.27 -21.62 18.44
CA GLN A 433 -0.49 -20.41 18.76
C GLN A 433 -1.38 -19.99 17.56
N ALA A 434 -2.34 -20.81 17.19
CA ALA A 434 -3.16 -20.62 16.00
C ALA A 434 -4.03 -19.35 16.02
N ARG A 435 -4.33 -18.80 17.20
CA ARG A 435 -5.16 -17.59 17.39
C ARG A 435 -4.35 -16.35 17.76
N GLY A 436 -3.01 -16.44 17.69
CA GLY A 436 -2.09 -15.40 18.16
C GLY A 436 -1.60 -15.64 19.59
N LEU A 437 -0.65 -14.80 20.03
CA LEU A 437 -0.03 -14.88 21.36
C LEU A 437 -0.80 -13.95 22.32
N GLU A 438 -1.26 -14.51 23.43
CA GLU A 438 -1.89 -13.71 24.49
C GLU A 438 -0.82 -12.95 25.30
N LEU A 439 -1.00 -11.63 25.38
CA LEU A 439 -0.18 -10.71 26.15
C LEU A 439 -0.96 -10.21 27.34
N ASN A 440 -0.40 -10.36 28.53
CA ASN A 440 -1.00 -9.84 29.76
C ASN A 440 0.03 -9.16 30.66
N SER A 441 -0.42 -8.27 31.52
CA SER A 441 0.48 -7.50 32.40
C SER A 441 1.09 -8.33 33.52
N SER A 442 0.57 -9.51 33.82
CA SER A 442 1.14 -10.42 34.83
C SER A 442 2.35 -11.18 34.31
N GLU A 443 2.49 -11.28 32.98
CA GLU A 443 3.64 -11.88 32.31
C GLU A 443 4.11 -10.93 31.19
N PRO A 444 4.87 -9.88 31.55
CA PRO A 444 5.18 -8.80 30.61
C PRO A 444 6.15 -9.19 29.49
N ASP A 445 6.95 -10.23 29.69
CA ASP A 445 7.93 -10.70 28.70
C ASP A 445 7.56 -12.12 28.24
N VAL A 446 6.91 -12.24 27.10
CA VAL A 446 6.61 -13.51 26.45
C VAL A 446 7.87 -14.01 25.74
N THR A 447 8.52 -15.02 26.30
CA THR A 447 9.78 -15.57 25.79
C THR A 447 9.59 -16.96 25.18
N GLY A 448 10.64 -17.49 24.54
CA GLY A 448 10.64 -18.86 24.00
C GLY A 448 9.77 -19.06 22.78
N VAL A 449 9.34 -17.97 22.13
CA VAL A 449 8.51 -18.06 20.93
C VAL A 449 9.34 -18.55 19.75
N LYS A 450 8.84 -19.58 19.06
CA LYS A 450 9.43 -20.12 17.83
C LYS A 450 8.52 -19.81 16.67
N ILE A 451 9.06 -19.11 15.68
CA ILE A 451 8.35 -18.82 14.42
C ILE A 451 8.95 -19.71 13.35
N PHE A 452 8.18 -20.67 12.90
CA PHE A 452 8.62 -21.58 11.86
C PHE A 452 8.31 -20.99 10.50
N LEU A 453 9.34 -20.84 9.67
CA LEU A 453 9.23 -20.37 8.30
C LEU A 453 9.42 -21.51 7.32
N ARG A 454 8.57 -21.57 6.32
CA ARG A 454 8.85 -22.30 5.11
C ARG A 454 9.65 -21.42 4.17
N TYR A 455 10.64 -22.02 3.54
CA TYR A 455 11.39 -21.40 2.46
C TYR A 455 11.03 -22.11 1.16
N GLY A 456 10.46 -21.35 0.22
CA GLY A 456 10.06 -21.87 -1.05
C GLY A 456 11.03 -21.48 -2.15
N THR A 457 11.41 -22.44 -2.99
CA THR A 457 12.22 -22.24 -4.20
C THR A 457 11.46 -22.64 -5.46
N GLY A 458 10.29 -23.26 -5.31
CA GLY A 458 9.40 -23.58 -6.40
C GLY A 458 8.66 -22.36 -6.91
N SER A 459 8.08 -22.49 -8.10
CA SER A 459 7.25 -21.47 -8.71
C SER A 459 6.05 -22.10 -9.41
N VAL A 460 4.96 -21.36 -9.51
CA VAL A 460 3.78 -21.73 -10.29
C VAL A 460 3.62 -20.72 -11.42
N ARG A 461 3.69 -21.21 -12.65
CA ARG A 461 3.42 -20.42 -13.86
C ARG A 461 2.10 -20.91 -14.46
N GLY A 462 1.16 -20.00 -14.63
CA GLY A 462 -0.17 -20.37 -15.05
C GLY A 462 -0.77 -19.49 -16.13
N GLU A 463 -1.76 -20.06 -16.80
CA GLU A 463 -2.64 -19.37 -17.74
C GLU A 463 -4.10 -19.65 -17.37
N VAL A 464 -4.90 -18.59 -17.25
CA VAL A 464 -6.34 -18.67 -17.04
C VAL A 464 -7.04 -18.54 -18.38
N LYS A 465 -7.80 -19.56 -18.76
CA LYS A 465 -8.66 -19.55 -19.94
C LYS A 465 -10.10 -19.30 -19.56
N ILE A 466 -10.77 -18.47 -20.33
CA ILE A 466 -12.19 -18.18 -20.14
C ILE A 466 -12.97 -18.87 -21.23
N GLU A 467 -13.98 -19.65 -20.84
CA GLU A 467 -14.89 -20.32 -21.74
C GLU A 467 -16.32 -19.78 -21.61
N ASN A 468 -17.09 -19.92 -22.69
CA ASN A 468 -18.50 -19.53 -22.78
C ASN A 468 -18.79 -18.04 -22.50
N GLY A 469 -17.84 -17.16 -22.83
CA GLY A 469 -18.01 -15.73 -22.71
C GLY A 469 -16.69 -14.96 -22.72
N SER A 470 -16.76 -13.69 -22.42
CA SER A 470 -15.62 -12.80 -22.18
C SER A 470 -15.75 -12.18 -20.79
N LEU A 471 -14.63 -11.67 -20.26
CA LEU A 471 -14.68 -10.93 -18.99
C LEU A 471 -15.71 -9.80 -19.08
N PRO A 472 -16.67 -9.73 -18.15
CA PRO A 472 -17.60 -8.61 -18.10
C PRO A 472 -16.85 -7.29 -17.89
N GLU A 473 -17.47 -6.20 -18.32
CA GLU A 473 -16.94 -4.87 -18.06
C GLU A 473 -16.66 -4.66 -16.56
N GLY A 474 -15.44 -4.25 -16.21
CA GLY A 474 -14.97 -4.12 -14.84
C GLY A 474 -14.69 -5.44 -14.11
N GLY A 475 -14.85 -6.57 -14.77
CA GLY A 475 -14.53 -7.90 -14.24
C GLY A 475 -13.02 -8.12 -14.11
N ARG A 476 -12.60 -8.83 -13.05
CA ARG A 476 -11.20 -9.11 -12.76
C ARG A 476 -10.96 -10.58 -12.50
N LEU A 477 -9.85 -11.08 -13.03
CA LEU A 477 -9.31 -12.36 -12.64
C LEU A 477 -8.49 -12.23 -11.37
N MET A 478 -8.71 -13.14 -10.45
CA MET A 478 -7.92 -13.27 -9.24
C MET A 478 -7.55 -14.74 -9.05
N VAL A 479 -6.30 -14.98 -8.65
CA VAL A 479 -5.74 -16.31 -8.43
C VAL A 479 -5.29 -16.42 -6.99
N TRP A 480 -5.66 -17.49 -6.31
CA TRP A 480 -5.20 -17.83 -4.97
C TRP A 480 -4.51 -19.18 -5.01
N LEU A 481 -3.40 -19.26 -4.31
CA LEU A 481 -2.68 -20.51 -4.11
C LEU A 481 -2.69 -20.85 -2.64
N LYS A 482 -3.39 -21.93 -2.26
CA LYS A 482 -3.56 -22.39 -0.89
C LYS A 482 -2.88 -23.73 -0.70
N LYS A 483 -1.96 -23.83 0.26
CA LYS A 483 -1.38 -25.11 0.63
C LYS A 483 -2.41 -25.96 1.39
N GLN A 484 -2.45 -27.26 1.13
CA GLN A 484 -3.32 -28.16 1.89
C GLN A 484 -3.03 -28.10 3.39
N GLY A 485 -4.09 -28.01 4.20
CA GLY A 485 -3.98 -27.89 5.66
C GLY A 485 -3.76 -26.47 6.20
N GLU A 486 -3.70 -25.44 5.35
CA GLU A 486 -3.58 -24.05 5.80
C GLU A 486 -4.93 -23.34 5.97
N ALA A 487 -4.96 -22.41 6.94
CA ALA A 487 -6.11 -21.53 7.13
C ALA A 487 -6.23 -20.50 5.99
N GLU A 488 -7.46 -20.10 5.63
CA GLU A 488 -7.71 -19.14 4.54
C GLU A 488 -7.21 -17.71 4.81
N SER A 489 -6.97 -17.35 6.07
CA SER A 489 -6.67 -15.98 6.50
C SER A 489 -5.35 -15.39 5.97
N ASN A 490 -4.44 -16.21 5.45
CA ASN A 490 -3.08 -15.78 5.05
C ASN A 490 -2.86 -15.82 3.53
N ILE A 491 -3.90 -16.07 2.74
CA ILE A 491 -3.76 -16.26 1.30
C ILE A 491 -3.93 -14.91 0.58
N ARG A 492 -2.92 -14.53 -0.20
CA ARG A 492 -2.99 -13.30 -1.02
C ARG A 492 -3.45 -13.64 -2.44
N PRO A 493 -4.31 -12.80 -3.02
CA PRO A 493 -4.64 -12.95 -4.42
C PRO A 493 -3.52 -12.42 -5.32
N TYR A 494 -3.33 -13.10 -6.43
CA TYR A 494 -2.49 -12.67 -7.54
C TYR A 494 -3.39 -12.26 -8.70
N THR A 495 -3.03 -11.18 -9.39
CA THR A 495 -3.77 -10.71 -10.57
C THR A 495 -3.06 -11.19 -11.82
N PRO A 496 -3.69 -12.01 -12.67
CA PRO A 496 -3.14 -12.39 -13.97
C PRO A 496 -2.93 -11.17 -14.88
N ASP A 497 -2.04 -11.32 -15.87
CA ASP A 497 -1.85 -10.32 -16.92
C ASP A 497 -3.04 -10.32 -17.93
N LEU A 498 -2.98 -9.45 -18.92
CA LEU A 498 -4.00 -9.32 -19.98
C LEU A 498 -4.30 -10.61 -20.74
N ARG A 499 -3.34 -11.53 -20.77
CA ARG A 499 -3.43 -12.82 -21.47
C ARG A 499 -3.88 -13.93 -20.51
N GLY A 500 -4.28 -13.58 -19.29
CA GLY A 500 -4.62 -14.53 -18.23
C GLY A 500 -3.41 -15.21 -17.60
N ARG A 501 -2.17 -14.77 -17.87
CA ARG A 501 -0.96 -15.40 -17.35
C ARG A 501 -0.60 -14.85 -15.98
N PHE A 502 -0.11 -15.72 -15.12
CA PHE A 502 0.39 -15.37 -13.80
C PHE A 502 1.66 -16.16 -13.45
N PHE A 503 2.46 -15.60 -12.55
CA PHE A 503 3.65 -16.24 -12.02
C PHE A 503 3.75 -16.02 -10.53
N ILE A 504 3.84 -17.10 -9.77
CA ILE A 504 3.93 -17.09 -8.31
C ILE A 504 5.27 -17.69 -7.94
N GLU A 505 6.15 -16.88 -7.38
CA GLU A 505 7.48 -17.30 -6.94
C GLU A 505 7.50 -17.64 -5.46
N GLY A 506 8.55 -18.34 -5.05
CA GLY A 506 8.80 -18.60 -3.64
C GLY A 506 7.84 -19.59 -3.00
N VAL A 507 7.29 -20.50 -3.80
CA VAL A 507 6.37 -21.52 -3.34
C VAL A 507 7.14 -22.71 -2.75
N SER A 508 6.81 -23.10 -1.51
CA SER A 508 7.42 -24.29 -0.90
C SER A 508 6.88 -25.56 -1.55
N ALA A 509 7.66 -26.62 -1.54
CA ALA A 509 7.20 -27.92 -2.03
C ALA A 509 5.96 -28.42 -1.27
N GLY A 510 5.04 -29.07 -1.97
CA GLY A 510 3.82 -29.64 -1.39
C GLY A 510 2.61 -29.61 -2.30
N GLU A 511 1.46 -30.03 -1.75
CA GLU A 511 0.17 -30.04 -2.42
C GLU A 511 -0.56 -28.73 -2.20
N TYR A 512 -1.13 -28.17 -3.25
CA TYR A 512 -1.82 -26.89 -3.25
C TYR A 512 -3.15 -26.97 -3.97
N GLU A 513 -4.10 -26.18 -3.49
CA GLU A 513 -5.31 -25.82 -4.21
C GLU A 513 -5.10 -24.48 -4.89
N LEU A 514 -5.14 -24.46 -6.20
CA LEU A 514 -5.15 -23.25 -7.03
C LEU A 514 -6.59 -22.90 -7.33
N ARG A 515 -7.03 -21.73 -6.85
CA ARG A 515 -8.38 -21.19 -7.08
C ARG A 515 -8.29 -19.98 -7.98
N VAL A 516 -9.09 -19.97 -9.02
CA VAL A 516 -9.27 -18.81 -9.90
C VAL A 516 -10.70 -18.32 -9.78
N GLN A 517 -10.91 -17.03 -9.67
CA GLN A 517 -12.21 -16.41 -9.57
C GLN A 517 -12.31 -15.18 -10.45
N VAL A 518 -13.44 -15.03 -11.12
CA VAL A 518 -13.80 -13.79 -11.81
C VAL A 518 -14.57 -12.92 -10.82
N ASN A 519 -13.93 -11.87 -10.35
CA ASN A 519 -14.60 -10.92 -9.46
C ASN A 519 -15.35 -9.88 -10.30
N VAL A 520 -16.68 -9.92 -10.22
CA VAL A 520 -17.58 -8.98 -10.90
C VAL A 520 -18.35 -8.21 -9.83
N PRO A 521 -18.32 -6.87 -9.83
CA PRO A 521 -19.09 -6.11 -8.86
C PRO A 521 -20.59 -6.46 -8.93
N ARG A 522 -21.19 -6.80 -7.78
CA ARG A 522 -22.63 -7.07 -7.62
C ARG A 522 -23.18 -8.26 -8.42
N ARG A 523 -22.36 -9.20 -8.82
CA ARG A 523 -22.78 -10.44 -9.47
C ARG A 523 -22.14 -11.66 -8.83
N ALA A 524 -22.72 -12.83 -9.03
CA ALA A 524 -22.06 -14.08 -8.68
C ALA A 524 -20.71 -14.17 -9.39
N SER A 525 -19.67 -14.59 -8.67
CA SER A 525 -18.29 -14.64 -9.15
C SER A 525 -17.97 -16.06 -9.58
N PRO A 526 -17.95 -16.37 -10.89
CA PRO A 526 -17.55 -17.68 -11.38
C PRO A 526 -16.14 -18.03 -10.88
N SER A 527 -15.92 -19.29 -10.53
CA SER A 527 -14.64 -19.77 -10.01
C SER A 527 -14.31 -21.16 -10.50
N ALA A 528 -13.04 -21.46 -10.57
CA ALA A 528 -12.51 -22.80 -10.86
C ALA A 528 -11.41 -23.13 -9.84
N ASN A 529 -11.34 -24.41 -9.43
CA ASN A 529 -10.33 -24.91 -8.50
C ASN A 529 -9.58 -26.07 -9.15
N GLN A 530 -8.28 -26.13 -8.92
CA GLN A 530 -7.40 -27.19 -9.40
C GLN A 530 -6.40 -27.58 -8.33
N GLN A 531 -6.20 -28.88 -8.11
CA GLN A 531 -5.12 -29.38 -7.25
C GLN A 531 -3.82 -29.44 -8.03
N ILE A 532 -2.73 -28.97 -7.44
CA ILE A 532 -1.41 -28.98 -8.04
C ILE A 532 -0.34 -29.40 -7.04
N THR A 533 0.71 -30.04 -7.53
CA THR A 533 1.90 -30.38 -6.75
C THR A 533 3.05 -29.46 -7.13
N VAL A 534 3.63 -28.78 -6.17
CA VAL A 534 4.82 -27.94 -6.36
C VAL A 534 6.04 -28.68 -5.84
N ASN A 535 7.08 -28.77 -6.65
CA ASN A 535 8.36 -29.37 -6.27
C ASN A 535 9.42 -28.30 -5.96
N GLU A 536 10.37 -28.63 -5.10
CA GLU A 536 11.45 -27.71 -4.74
C GLU A 536 12.30 -27.34 -5.96
N GLY A 537 12.53 -26.04 -6.17
CA GLY A 537 13.34 -25.51 -7.25
C GLY A 537 12.73 -25.66 -8.66
N ALA A 538 11.53 -26.21 -8.78
CA ALA A 538 10.89 -26.44 -10.08
C ALA A 538 9.83 -25.38 -10.38
N VAL A 539 9.56 -25.20 -11.67
CA VAL A 539 8.40 -24.45 -12.16
C VAL A 539 7.28 -25.43 -12.45
N THR A 540 6.13 -25.25 -11.82
CA THR A 540 4.91 -26.02 -12.09
C THR A 540 4.07 -25.22 -13.08
N ASP A 541 3.88 -25.74 -14.29
CA ASP A 541 3.04 -25.13 -15.31
C ASP A 541 1.58 -25.60 -15.17
N VAL A 542 0.63 -24.67 -15.21
CA VAL A 542 -0.79 -24.96 -15.03
C VAL A 542 -1.65 -24.18 -16.03
N VAL A 543 -2.75 -24.77 -16.45
CA VAL A 543 -3.81 -24.09 -17.20
C VAL A 543 -5.11 -24.30 -16.46
N VAL A 544 -5.79 -23.20 -16.12
CA VAL A 544 -7.07 -23.24 -15.38
C VAL A 544 -8.15 -22.64 -16.26
N THR A 545 -9.22 -23.39 -16.50
CA THR A 545 -10.36 -22.91 -17.29
C THR A 545 -11.49 -22.46 -16.36
N VAL A 546 -11.98 -21.24 -16.56
CA VAL A 546 -13.15 -20.69 -15.87
C VAL A 546 -14.31 -20.59 -16.85
N ASP A 547 -15.39 -21.30 -16.56
CA ASP A 547 -16.64 -21.23 -17.35
C ASP A 547 -17.50 -20.08 -16.84
N LEU A 548 -17.85 -19.14 -17.72
CA LEU A 548 -18.71 -18.00 -17.39
C LEU A 548 -20.21 -18.27 -17.53
N LYS A 549 -20.62 -19.50 -17.92
CA LYS A 549 -22.04 -19.87 -17.90
C LYS A 549 -22.57 -19.83 -16.47
N PRO A 550 -23.76 -19.23 -16.25
CA PRO A 550 -24.40 -19.30 -14.95
C PRO A 550 -24.61 -20.77 -14.56
N ASN A 551 -24.11 -21.14 -13.41
CA ASN A 551 -24.36 -22.48 -12.87
C ASN A 551 -25.84 -22.59 -12.42
N PRO A 552 -26.70 -23.44 -13.02
CA PRO A 552 -28.13 -23.43 -12.75
C PRO A 552 -28.54 -23.83 -11.32
N GLY A 553 -27.56 -24.14 -10.46
CA GLY A 553 -27.76 -24.62 -9.09
C GLY A 553 -27.28 -23.71 -7.96
N GLN A 554 -26.70 -22.55 -8.23
CA GLN A 554 -26.34 -21.60 -7.16
C GLN A 554 -27.39 -20.49 -7.05
N PRO A 555 -28.15 -20.40 -5.92
CA PRO A 555 -29.02 -19.26 -5.71
C PRO A 555 -28.21 -17.98 -5.64
N PHE A 556 -28.68 -16.96 -6.35
CA PHE A 556 -28.16 -15.61 -6.22
C PHE A 556 -28.29 -15.19 -4.75
N GLY A 557 -27.18 -15.06 -4.04
CA GLY A 557 -27.19 -14.44 -2.72
C GLY A 557 -27.61 -12.96 -2.83
N PRO A 558 -28.25 -12.42 -1.78
CA PRO A 558 -28.86 -11.10 -1.78
C PRO A 558 -27.85 -9.96 -1.97
#